data_ae596459177a6bffdab49e2888c2ea2d
#
_entry.id   ae596459177a6bffdab49e2888c2ea2d
#
_cell.length_a   1.000
_cell.length_b   1.000
_cell.length_c   1.000
_cell.angle_alpha   90.00
_cell.angle_beta   90.00
_cell.angle_gamma   90.00
#
_symmetry.space_group_name_H-M   'P 1'
#
loop_
_entity.id
_entity.type
_entity.pdbx_description
1 polymer ?
#
loop_
_entity_poly.entity_id
_entity_poly.type
_entity_poly.pdbx_seq_one_letter_code
_entity_poly.pdbx_strand_id
1 'polypeptide(L)'
;MKKLYTYIGRYWYGYLFAVFSMVTAIVLDMLYPKITQQIVDDVIIGGKLELLTKLLVGIVIVGIGRSIFGYCKEFTFDVLASKIGSAMRKDLFDHIQSLSMGYFEDTNTGELMARVKDDVDKIWNAMGYVGMLVIEVIIHVSMVLYCMFSLNWKLAFVPLATMILCGTVAIIMERKLDKIYEDISEENAVLTTVAEENLAGVRTVKAFARETVSYTHLRAHE
;
A
#
# COMPACT_ATOMS: atom_id res chain seq x y z
N MET A 1 8.08 12.71 -15.18
CA MET A 1 6.75 13.10 -14.62
C MET A 1 5.72 13.45 -15.71
N LYS A 2 6.00 14.27 -16.74
CA LYS A 2 5.00 14.62 -17.79
C LYS A 2 4.35 13.37 -18.46
N LYS A 3 5.10 12.32 -18.73
CA LYS A 3 4.56 11.07 -19.34
C LYS A 3 3.58 10.33 -18.42
N LEU A 4 3.78 10.35 -17.10
CA LEU A 4 2.89 9.68 -16.16
C LEU A 4 1.49 10.32 -16.13
N TYR A 5 1.42 11.65 -16.16
CA TYR A 5 0.15 12.38 -16.27
C TYR A 5 -0.65 12.04 -17.54
N THR A 6 0.04 11.67 -18.63
CA THR A 6 -0.63 11.26 -19.87
C THR A 6 -1.36 9.94 -19.71
N TYR A 7 -0.77 8.98 -18.95
CA TYR A 7 -1.43 7.69 -18.65
C TYR A 7 -2.62 7.89 -17.71
N ILE A 8 -2.48 8.71 -16.66
CA ILE A 8 -3.59 9.04 -15.74
C ILE A 8 -4.72 9.74 -16.50
N GLY A 9 -4.38 10.73 -17.33
CA GLY A 9 -5.35 11.48 -18.12
C GLY A 9 -6.17 10.62 -19.08
N ARG A 10 -5.61 9.49 -19.55
CA ARG A 10 -6.32 8.55 -20.43
C ARG A 10 -7.46 7.81 -19.71
N TYR A 11 -7.36 7.63 -18.39
CA TYR A 11 -8.30 6.86 -17.57
C TYR A 11 -8.99 7.70 -16.50
N TRP A 12 -9.05 9.01 -16.67
CA TRP A 12 -9.55 9.96 -15.66
C TRP A 12 -10.98 9.65 -15.19
N TYR A 13 -11.87 9.19 -16.10
CA TYR A 13 -13.24 8.78 -15.73
C TYR A 13 -13.26 7.62 -14.71
N GLY A 14 -12.34 6.68 -14.87
CA GLY A 14 -12.23 5.57 -13.93
C GLY A 14 -11.78 6.03 -12.55
N TYR A 15 -10.80 6.93 -12.49
CA TYR A 15 -10.37 7.53 -11.22
C TYR A 15 -11.48 8.36 -10.56
N LEU A 16 -12.27 9.09 -11.35
CA LEU A 16 -13.41 9.84 -10.84
C LEU A 16 -14.48 8.92 -10.26
N PHE A 17 -14.79 7.82 -10.93
CA PHE A 17 -15.71 6.80 -10.40
C PHE A 17 -15.17 6.13 -9.12
N ALA A 18 -13.89 5.82 -9.08
CA ALA A 18 -13.24 5.23 -7.91
C ALA A 18 -13.28 6.18 -6.70
N VAL A 19 -12.95 7.47 -6.90
CA VAL A 19 -13.04 8.51 -5.85
C VAL A 19 -14.48 8.72 -5.42
N PHE A 20 -15.45 8.74 -6.33
CA PHE A 20 -16.87 8.83 -5.99
C PHE A 20 -17.30 7.66 -5.11
N SER A 21 -16.93 6.42 -5.49
CA SER A 21 -17.23 5.22 -4.70
C SER A 21 -16.56 5.27 -3.31
N MET A 22 -15.32 5.76 -3.25
CA MET A 22 -14.58 5.99 -2.00
C MET A 22 -15.31 6.96 -1.08
N VAL A 23 -15.66 8.13 -1.58
CA VAL A 23 -16.38 9.16 -0.81
C VAL A 23 -17.71 8.61 -0.31
N THR A 24 -18.45 7.90 -1.17
CA THR A 24 -19.75 7.28 -0.79
C THR A 24 -19.55 6.24 0.31
N ALA A 25 -18.52 5.39 0.22
CA ALA A 25 -18.20 4.41 1.26
C ALA A 25 -17.86 5.09 2.61
N ILE A 26 -17.08 6.17 2.59
CA ILE A 26 -16.73 6.95 3.79
C ILE A 26 -17.98 7.63 4.39
N VAL A 27 -18.85 8.20 3.56
CA VAL A 27 -20.11 8.81 4.04
C VAL A 27 -20.99 7.77 4.72
N LEU A 28 -21.13 6.58 4.12
CA LEU A 28 -21.89 5.49 4.71
C LEU A 28 -21.28 5.04 6.05
N ASP A 29 -19.95 4.98 6.14
CA ASP A 29 -19.24 4.65 7.40
C ASP A 29 -19.54 5.69 8.51
N MET A 30 -19.65 6.96 8.16
CA MET A 30 -20.01 8.03 9.10
C MET A 30 -21.47 7.96 9.59
N LEU A 31 -22.34 7.23 8.91
CA LEU A 31 -23.72 7.02 9.39
C LEU A 31 -23.78 6.00 10.53
N TYR A 32 -22.83 5.07 10.62
CA TYR A 32 -22.82 4.03 11.63
C TYR A 32 -22.83 4.60 13.08
N PRO A 33 -21.94 5.54 13.47
CA PRO A 33 -21.97 6.15 14.79
C PRO A 33 -23.27 6.87 15.09
N LYS A 34 -23.91 7.52 14.09
CA LYS A 34 -25.20 8.22 14.27
C LYS A 34 -26.35 7.23 14.56
N ILE A 35 -26.39 6.12 13.83
CA ILE A 35 -27.42 5.09 14.07
C ILE A 35 -27.20 4.47 15.47
N THR A 36 -25.94 4.20 15.83
CA THR A 36 -25.61 3.66 17.15
C THR A 36 -26.02 4.64 18.28
N GLN A 37 -25.79 5.93 18.09
CA GLN A 37 -26.25 6.96 19.01
C GLN A 37 -27.77 6.92 19.17
N GLN A 38 -28.54 6.85 18.08
CA GLN A 38 -30.00 6.76 18.15
C GLN A 38 -30.50 5.49 18.85
N ILE A 39 -29.77 4.38 18.73
CA ILE A 39 -30.09 3.15 19.48
C ILE A 39 -29.92 3.41 20.98
N VAL A 40 -28.85 4.06 21.38
CA VAL A 40 -28.61 4.36 22.81
C VAL A 40 -29.64 5.36 23.34
N ASP A 41 -29.81 6.50 22.67
CA ASP A 41 -30.62 7.61 23.15
C ASP A 41 -32.12 7.30 23.09
N ASP A 42 -32.64 6.80 21.97
CA ASP A 42 -34.07 6.59 21.77
C ASP A 42 -34.56 5.20 22.24
N VAL A 43 -33.77 4.14 22.03
CA VAL A 43 -34.19 2.78 22.35
C VAL A 43 -33.87 2.41 23.79
N ILE A 44 -32.61 2.60 24.20
CA ILE A 44 -32.15 2.17 25.54
C ILE A 44 -32.61 3.15 26.60
N ILE A 45 -32.37 4.44 26.41
CA ILE A 45 -32.71 5.48 27.40
C ILE A 45 -34.19 5.88 27.25
N GLY A 46 -34.68 6.05 26.01
CA GLY A 46 -36.01 6.50 25.71
C GLY A 46 -37.10 5.39 25.75
N GLY A 47 -36.71 4.11 25.85
CA GLY A 47 -37.64 2.96 25.95
C GLY A 47 -38.43 2.66 24.69
N LYS A 48 -38.10 3.25 23.53
CA LYS A 48 -38.82 3.10 22.26
C LYS A 48 -38.43 1.83 21.51
N LEU A 49 -38.77 0.65 22.01
CA LEU A 49 -38.37 -0.64 21.42
C LEU A 49 -38.82 -0.83 19.94
N GLU A 50 -39.89 -0.16 19.52
CA GLU A 50 -40.39 -0.22 18.13
C GLU A 50 -39.35 0.30 17.09
N LEU A 51 -38.48 1.23 17.51
CA LEU A 51 -37.45 1.77 16.63
C LEU A 51 -36.27 0.83 16.45
N LEU A 52 -36.05 -0.12 17.38
CA LEU A 52 -34.91 -1.02 17.37
C LEU A 52 -34.78 -1.79 16.05
N THR A 53 -35.87 -2.41 15.61
CA THR A 53 -35.87 -3.19 14.36
C THR A 53 -35.50 -2.32 13.15
N LYS A 54 -36.07 -1.11 13.08
CA LYS A 54 -35.77 -0.18 11.96
C LYS A 54 -34.29 0.26 11.96
N LEU A 55 -33.72 0.55 13.12
CA LEU A 55 -32.30 0.97 13.25
C LEU A 55 -31.37 -0.20 12.96
N LEU A 56 -31.70 -1.42 13.40
CA LEU A 56 -30.92 -2.62 13.06
C LEU A 56 -30.91 -2.91 11.55
N VAL A 57 -32.04 -2.82 10.91
CA VAL A 57 -32.13 -2.93 9.43
C VAL A 57 -31.34 -1.82 8.76
N GLY A 58 -31.40 -0.59 9.31
CA GLY A 58 -30.60 0.52 8.84
C GLY A 58 -29.08 0.24 8.88
N ILE A 59 -28.58 -0.35 9.97
CA ILE A 59 -27.17 -0.76 10.10
C ILE A 59 -26.79 -1.77 9.01
N VAL A 60 -27.66 -2.77 8.78
CA VAL A 60 -27.41 -3.80 7.76
C VAL A 60 -27.34 -3.17 6.36
N ILE A 61 -28.29 -2.28 6.03
CA ILE A 61 -28.33 -1.59 4.73
C ILE A 61 -27.07 -0.74 4.53
N VAL A 62 -26.68 0.04 5.54
CA VAL A 62 -25.47 0.86 5.53
C VAL A 62 -24.22 -0.01 5.37
N GLY A 63 -24.15 -1.14 6.11
CA GLY A 63 -23.02 -2.08 6.02
C GLY A 63 -22.89 -2.72 4.63
N ILE A 64 -24.00 -3.14 4.04
CA ILE A 64 -24.03 -3.69 2.67
C ILE A 64 -23.61 -2.61 1.66
N GLY A 65 -24.17 -1.41 1.77
CA GLY A 65 -23.82 -0.29 0.89
C GLY A 65 -22.33 0.05 0.96
N ARG A 66 -21.78 0.17 2.19
CA ARG A 66 -20.35 0.40 2.42
C ARG A 66 -19.50 -0.69 1.76
N SER A 67 -19.87 -1.95 1.92
CA SER A 67 -19.13 -3.08 1.34
C SER A 67 -19.14 -3.06 -0.19
N ILE A 68 -20.26 -2.76 -0.80
CA ILE A 68 -20.41 -2.66 -2.26
C ILE A 68 -19.52 -1.51 -2.79
N PHE A 69 -19.65 -0.31 -2.24
CA PHE A 69 -18.86 0.84 -2.68
C PHE A 69 -17.38 0.69 -2.36
N GLY A 70 -17.03 0.07 -1.22
CA GLY A 70 -15.67 -0.29 -0.88
C GLY A 70 -15.04 -1.23 -1.90
N TYR A 71 -15.75 -2.29 -2.27
CA TYR A 71 -15.32 -3.23 -3.32
C TYR A 71 -15.17 -2.52 -4.68
N CYS A 72 -16.15 -1.71 -5.08
CA CYS A 72 -16.09 -0.95 -6.34
C CYS A 72 -14.86 -0.02 -6.39
N LYS A 73 -14.56 0.64 -5.27
CA LYS A 73 -13.37 1.49 -5.11
C LYS A 73 -12.10 0.68 -5.36
N GLU A 74 -11.86 -0.39 -4.59
CA GLU A 74 -10.65 -1.20 -4.66
C GLU A 74 -10.47 -1.83 -6.04
N PHE A 75 -11.52 -2.49 -6.53
CA PHE A 75 -11.50 -3.11 -7.85
C PHE A 75 -11.17 -2.12 -8.97
N THR A 76 -11.75 -0.91 -8.92
CA THR A 76 -11.50 0.10 -9.95
C THR A 76 -10.06 0.61 -9.90
N PHE A 77 -9.52 0.90 -8.73
CA PHE A 77 -8.12 1.31 -8.59
C PHE A 77 -7.16 0.23 -9.08
N ASP A 78 -7.37 -1.04 -8.74
CA ASP A 78 -6.53 -2.15 -9.18
C ASP A 78 -6.57 -2.35 -10.69
N VAL A 79 -7.75 -2.30 -11.29
CA VAL A 79 -7.92 -2.40 -12.75
C VAL A 79 -7.23 -1.25 -13.47
N LEU A 80 -7.36 -0.03 -12.96
CA LEU A 80 -6.71 1.14 -13.54
C LEU A 80 -5.19 1.07 -13.45
N ALA A 81 -4.67 0.72 -12.26
CA ALA A 81 -3.25 0.55 -12.03
C ALA A 81 -2.67 -0.56 -12.93
N SER A 82 -3.38 -1.69 -13.05
CA SER A 82 -2.99 -2.80 -13.93
C SER A 82 -2.95 -2.40 -15.41
N LYS A 83 -3.95 -1.65 -15.89
CA LYS A 83 -3.97 -1.13 -17.27
C LYS A 83 -2.82 -0.16 -17.53
N ILE A 84 -2.53 0.74 -16.60
CA ILE A 84 -1.43 1.68 -16.70
C ILE A 84 -0.09 0.94 -16.69
N GLY A 85 0.12 0.02 -15.74
CA GLY A 85 1.34 -0.79 -15.67
C GLY A 85 1.58 -1.60 -16.94
N SER A 86 0.53 -2.19 -17.50
CA SER A 86 0.59 -2.93 -18.76
C SER A 86 0.96 -2.04 -19.95
N ALA A 87 0.36 -0.84 -20.03
CA ALA A 87 0.68 0.13 -21.08
C ALA A 87 2.12 0.63 -20.95
N MET A 88 2.58 0.91 -19.73
CA MET A 88 3.96 1.34 -19.49
C MET A 88 4.98 0.26 -19.85
N ARG A 89 4.73 -1.01 -19.50
CA ARG A 89 5.61 -2.13 -19.89
C ARG A 89 5.72 -2.26 -21.41
N LYS A 90 4.58 -2.16 -22.09
CA LYS A 90 4.56 -2.20 -23.54
C LYS A 90 5.37 -1.06 -24.16
N ASP A 91 5.11 0.18 -23.76
CA ASP A 91 5.79 1.36 -24.30
C ASP A 91 7.31 1.32 -24.02
N LEU A 92 7.69 0.82 -22.82
CA LEU A 92 9.08 0.67 -22.44
C LEU A 92 9.77 -0.43 -23.24
N PHE A 93 9.10 -1.56 -23.45
CA PHE A 93 9.61 -2.67 -24.24
C PHE A 93 9.78 -2.25 -25.72
N ASP A 94 8.77 -1.60 -26.31
CA ASP A 94 8.83 -1.09 -27.68
C ASP A 94 9.99 -0.07 -27.83
N HIS A 95 10.21 0.76 -26.81
CA HIS A 95 11.33 1.70 -26.81
C HIS A 95 12.69 0.98 -26.76
N ILE A 96 12.84 0.00 -25.88
CA ILE A 96 14.08 -0.80 -25.76
C ILE A 96 14.39 -1.48 -27.11
N GLN A 97 13.39 -2.06 -27.78
CA GLN A 97 13.59 -2.68 -29.08
C GLN A 97 14.00 -1.69 -30.19
N SER A 98 13.71 -0.42 -30.02
CA SER A 98 14.08 0.64 -30.98
C SER A 98 15.51 1.15 -30.80
N LEU A 99 16.23 0.74 -29.76
CA LEU A 99 17.60 1.16 -29.48
C LEU A 99 18.61 0.51 -30.43
N SER A 100 19.73 1.16 -30.66
CA SER A 100 20.80 0.68 -31.54
C SER A 100 21.49 -0.56 -30.95
N MET A 101 22.06 -1.39 -31.82
CA MET A 101 22.79 -2.60 -31.40
C MET A 101 23.99 -2.27 -30.48
N GLY A 102 24.70 -1.15 -30.72
CA GLY A 102 25.78 -0.70 -29.86
C GLY A 102 25.36 -0.40 -28.43
N TYR A 103 24.09 -0.02 -28.19
CA TYR A 103 23.57 0.15 -26.84
C TYR A 103 23.52 -1.17 -26.06
N PHE A 104 23.21 -2.28 -26.76
CA PHE A 104 23.13 -3.61 -26.15
C PHE A 104 24.52 -4.25 -25.93
N GLU A 105 25.54 -3.80 -26.65
CA GLU A 105 26.92 -4.24 -26.41
C GLU A 105 27.48 -3.69 -25.10
N ASP A 106 27.08 -2.45 -24.72
CA ASP A 106 27.53 -1.78 -23.52
C ASP A 106 26.60 -1.98 -22.29
N THR A 107 25.41 -2.52 -22.50
CA THR A 107 24.38 -2.60 -21.45
C THR A 107 23.98 -4.04 -21.17
N ASN A 108 23.89 -4.41 -19.90
CA ASN A 108 23.42 -5.73 -19.50
C ASN A 108 21.89 -5.84 -19.74
N THR A 109 21.52 -6.77 -20.65
CA THR A 109 20.11 -7.04 -20.99
C THR A 109 19.28 -7.48 -19.77
N GLY A 110 19.88 -8.15 -18.81
CA GLY A 110 19.25 -8.53 -17.55
C GLY A 110 18.84 -7.32 -16.70
N GLU A 111 19.71 -6.29 -16.65
CA GLU A 111 19.38 -5.04 -15.95
C GLU A 111 18.21 -4.31 -16.62
N LEU A 112 18.19 -4.26 -17.96
CA LEU A 112 17.06 -3.66 -18.67
C LEU A 112 15.74 -4.39 -18.40
N MET A 113 15.76 -5.72 -18.36
CA MET A 113 14.58 -6.53 -18.06
C MET A 113 14.14 -6.36 -16.60
N ALA A 114 15.07 -6.25 -15.66
CA ALA A 114 14.76 -5.91 -14.27
C ALA A 114 14.06 -4.56 -14.16
N ARG A 115 14.53 -3.53 -14.87
CA ARG A 115 13.88 -2.21 -14.91
C ARG A 115 12.46 -2.27 -15.49
N VAL A 116 12.26 -3.01 -16.59
CA VAL A 116 10.93 -3.18 -17.23
C VAL A 116 9.95 -3.86 -16.28
N LYS A 117 10.42 -4.78 -15.45
CA LYS A 117 9.59 -5.50 -14.49
C LYS A 117 9.48 -4.72 -13.18
N ASP A 118 10.57 -4.54 -12.47
CA ASP A 118 10.56 -4.14 -11.06
C ASP A 118 10.23 -2.65 -10.87
N ASP A 119 10.74 -1.76 -11.74
CA ASP A 119 10.42 -0.34 -11.63
C ASP A 119 8.98 -0.05 -12.07
N VAL A 120 8.46 -0.76 -13.07
CA VAL A 120 7.05 -0.65 -13.46
C VAL A 120 6.14 -1.21 -12.38
N ASP A 121 6.52 -2.29 -11.68
CA ASP A 121 5.76 -2.85 -10.56
C ASP A 121 5.71 -1.87 -9.37
N LYS A 122 6.82 -1.17 -9.08
CA LYS A 122 6.83 -0.09 -8.07
C LYS A 122 5.87 1.05 -8.44
N ILE A 123 5.87 1.49 -9.71
CA ILE A 123 4.96 2.52 -10.18
C ILE A 123 3.51 2.04 -10.13
N TRP A 124 3.24 0.81 -10.56
CA TRP A 124 1.92 0.18 -10.46
C TRP A 124 1.40 0.17 -9.02
N ASN A 125 2.24 -0.27 -8.07
CA ASN A 125 1.89 -0.28 -6.65
C ASN A 125 1.66 1.13 -6.09
N ALA A 126 2.52 2.08 -6.46
CA ALA A 126 2.39 3.48 -6.03
C ALA A 126 1.12 4.16 -6.58
N MET A 127 0.70 3.84 -7.80
CA MET A 127 -0.51 4.41 -8.42
C MET A 127 -1.80 3.67 -8.04
N GLY A 128 -1.71 2.38 -7.76
CA GLY A 128 -2.82 1.55 -7.30
C GLY A 128 -3.04 1.69 -5.80
N TYR A 129 -2.51 0.73 -5.07
CA TYR A 129 -2.77 0.60 -3.63
C TYR A 129 -2.31 1.81 -2.80
N VAL A 130 -1.05 2.23 -2.95
CA VAL A 130 -0.50 3.34 -2.14
C VAL A 130 -1.19 4.65 -2.47
N GLY A 131 -1.40 4.94 -3.76
CA GLY A 131 -2.09 6.16 -4.20
C GLY A 131 -3.53 6.21 -3.70
N MET A 132 -4.25 5.09 -3.79
CA MET A 132 -5.60 4.96 -3.24
C MET A 132 -5.59 5.21 -1.72
N LEU A 133 -4.69 4.57 -0.98
CA LEU A 133 -4.60 4.69 0.47
C LEU A 133 -4.34 6.14 0.91
N VAL A 134 -3.43 6.85 0.25
CA VAL A 134 -3.13 8.26 0.56
C VAL A 134 -4.36 9.14 0.37
N ILE A 135 -5.07 8.99 -0.75
CA ILE A 135 -6.29 9.76 -1.03
C ILE A 135 -7.37 9.43 0.01
N GLU A 136 -7.55 8.14 0.30
CA GLU A 136 -8.53 7.67 1.29
C GLU A 136 -8.26 8.24 2.68
N VAL A 137 -7.01 8.17 3.16
CA VAL A 137 -6.63 8.71 4.47
C VAL A 137 -6.88 10.21 4.55
N ILE A 138 -6.51 10.98 3.51
CA ILE A 138 -6.74 12.43 3.49
C ILE A 138 -8.23 12.75 3.58
N ILE A 139 -9.07 12.10 2.78
CA ILE A 139 -10.52 12.33 2.75
C ILE A 139 -11.15 11.89 4.07
N HIS A 140 -10.80 10.69 4.54
CA HIS A 140 -11.37 10.10 5.76
C HIS A 140 -11.03 10.95 7.00
N VAL A 141 -9.75 11.27 7.19
CA VAL A 141 -9.29 12.10 8.32
C VAL A 141 -9.94 13.48 8.28
N SER A 142 -10.00 14.12 7.11
CA SER A 142 -10.65 15.43 6.97
C SER A 142 -12.11 15.38 7.34
N MET A 143 -12.83 14.34 6.93
CA MET A 143 -14.25 14.16 7.20
C MET A 143 -14.54 13.84 8.66
N VAL A 144 -13.71 12.98 9.27
CA VAL A 144 -13.80 12.66 10.72
C VAL A 144 -13.55 13.91 11.56
N LEU A 145 -12.48 14.67 11.26
CA LEU A 145 -12.20 15.91 11.97
C LEU A 145 -13.34 16.91 11.85
N TYR A 146 -13.88 17.10 10.63
CA TYR A 146 -15.03 17.98 10.43
C TYR A 146 -16.22 17.55 11.29
N CYS A 147 -16.58 16.27 11.32
CA CYS A 147 -17.67 15.76 12.14
C CYS A 147 -17.40 15.97 13.66
N MET A 148 -16.18 15.69 14.11
CA MET A 148 -15.83 15.83 15.53
C MET A 148 -15.87 17.29 16.00
N PHE A 149 -15.33 18.22 15.21
CA PHE A 149 -15.38 19.64 15.54
C PHE A 149 -16.82 20.19 15.50
N SER A 150 -17.68 19.66 14.61
CA SER A 150 -19.10 20.02 14.54
C SER A 150 -19.90 19.55 15.74
N LEU A 151 -19.55 18.40 16.34
CA LEU A 151 -20.23 17.83 17.50
C LEU A 151 -19.78 18.51 18.80
N ASN A 152 -18.50 18.53 19.06
CA ASN A 152 -17.93 19.17 20.25
C ASN A 152 -16.45 19.53 20.03
N TRP A 153 -16.20 20.81 19.78
CA TRP A 153 -14.86 21.32 19.49
C TRP A 153 -13.84 21.09 20.61
N LYS A 154 -14.27 21.15 21.89
CA LYS A 154 -13.38 20.91 23.03
C LYS A 154 -12.95 19.46 23.13
N LEU A 155 -13.88 18.54 22.88
CA LEU A 155 -13.60 17.11 22.93
C LEU A 155 -12.77 16.65 21.73
N ALA A 156 -12.90 17.33 20.58
CA ALA A 156 -12.17 17.02 19.37
C ALA A 156 -10.63 17.16 19.49
N PHE A 157 -10.16 17.98 20.44
CA PHE A 157 -8.72 18.12 20.68
C PHE A 157 -8.07 16.87 21.28
N VAL A 158 -8.81 16.03 21.99
CA VAL A 158 -8.26 14.80 22.62
C VAL A 158 -7.77 13.80 21.54
N PRO A 159 -8.60 13.36 20.59
CA PRO A 159 -8.12 12.46 19.54
C PRO A 159 -7.12 13.15 18.60
N LEU A 160 -7.21 14.47 18.38
CA LEU A 160 -6.21 15.18 17.60
C LEU A 160 -4.83 15.11 18.26
N ALA A 161 -4.74 15.33 19.58
CA ALA A 161 -3.49 15.20 20.32
C ALA A 161 -2.94 13.76 20.29
N THR A 162 -3.81 12.75 20.43
CA THR A 162 -3.39 11.35 20.32
C THR A 162 -2.92 10.99 18.92
N MET A 163 -3.55 11.49 17.84
CA MET A 163 -3.08 11.29 16.47
C MET A 163 -1.68 11.86 16.24
N ILE A 164 -1.40 13.08 16.74
CA ILE A 164 -0.07 13.69 16.63
C ILE A 164 0.96 12.87 17.40
N LEU A 165 0.63 12.41 18.60
CA LEU A 165 1.51 11.58 19.41
C LEU A 165 1.82 10.25 18.72
N CYS A 166 0.80 9.55 18.24
CA CYS A 166 0.96 8.29 17.50
C CYS A 166 1.76 8.49 16.22
N GLY A 167 1.51 9.56 15.46
CA GLY A 167 2.26 9.88 14.25
C GLY A 167 3.74 10.15 14.56
N THR A 168 4.03 10.86 15.64
CA THR A 168 5.42 11.11 16.06
C THR A 168 6.14 9.81 16.42
N VAL A 169 5.49 8.94 17.20
CA VAL A 169 6.04 7.63 17.54
C VAL A 169 6.26 6.77 16.29
N ALA A 170 5.32 6.76 15.35
CA ALA A 170 5.44 6.03 14.10
C ALA A 170 6.65 6.49 13.27
N ILE A 171 6.86 7.81 13.11
CA ILE A 171 8.02 8.38 12.40
C ILE A 171 9.34 8.00 13.08
N ILE A 172 9.38 8.03 14.42
CA ILE A 172 10.59 7.64 15.17
C ILE A 172 10.89 6.16 14.97
N MET A 173 9.86 5.31 15.00
CA MET A 173 10.01 3.86 14.77
C MET A 173 10.46 3.57 13.33
N GLU A 174 9.87 4.21 12.34
CA GLU A 174 10.23 4.06 10.92
C GLU A 174 11.72 4.34 10.71
N ARG A 175 12.23 5.48 11.21
CA ARG A 175 13.66 5.81 11.09
C ARG A 175 14.60 4.80 11.77
N LYS A 176 14.15 4.18 12.87
CA LYS A 176 14.94 3.12 13.51
C LYS A 176 14.91 1.81 12.72
N LEU A 177 13.74 1.49 12.17
CA LEU A 177 13.57 0.30 11.33
C LEU A 177 14.36 0.41 10.04
N ASP A 178 14.37 1.57 9.38
CA ASP A 178 15.15 1.80 8.16
C ASP A 178 16.64 1.46 8.38
N LYS A 179 17.20 1.93 9.50
CA LYS A 179 18.59 1.62 9.83
C LYS A 179 18.83 0.11 10.05
N ILE A 180 17.90 -0.56 10.75
CA ILE A 180 17.99 -2.01 10.99
C ILE A 180 17.88 -2.78 9.66
N TYR A 181 17.00 -2.34 8.75
CA TYR A 181 16.89 -2.95 7.42
C TYR A 181 18.12 -2.73 6.55
N GLU A 182 18.79 -1.57 6.67
CA GLU A 182 20.05 -1.30 6.02
C GLU A 182 21.14 -2.24 6.53
N ASP A 183 21.31 -2.36 7.85
CA ASP A 183 22.25 -3.27 8.49
C ASP A 183 21.98 -4.75 8.07
N ILE A 184 20.73 -5.19 8.08
CA ILE A 184 20.33 -6.53 7.61
C ILE A 184 20.65 -6.73 6.12
N SER A 185 20.45 -5.71 5.29
CA SER A 185 20.74 -5.79 3.86
C SER A 185 22.23 -5.94 3.59
N GLU A 186 23.08 -5.22 4.33
CA GLU A 186 24.54 -5.34 4.25
C GLU A 186 25.01 -6.74 4.67
N GLU A 187 24.51 -7.26 5.79
CA GLU A 187 24.86 -8.62 6.26
C GLU A 187 24.38 -9.70 5.28
N ASN A 188 23.19 -9.56 4.70
CA ASN A 188 22.70 -10.47 3.66
C ASN A 188 23.58 -10.43 2.40
N ALA A 189 24.10 -9.28 2.02
CA ALA A 189 25.02 -9.17 0.89
C ALA A 189 26.33 -9.91 1.17
N VAL A 190 26.89 -9.79 2.38
CA VAL A 190 28.07 -10.53 2.80
C VAL A 190 27.79 -12.03 2.80
N LEU A 191 26.69 -12.46 3.37
CA LEU A 191 26.27 -13.88 3.39
C LEU A 191 26.14 -14.45 1.97
N THR A 192 25.54 -13.71 1.06
CA THR A 192 25.38 -14.11 -0.34
C THR A 192 26.75 -14.27 -1.01
N THR A 193 27.65 -13.33 -0.81
CA THR A 193 29.02 -13.40 -1.36
C THR A 193 29.76 -14.63 -0.84
N VAL A 194 29.72 -14.88 0.46
CA VAL A 194 30.35 -16.06 1.08
C VAL A 194 29.75 -17.36 0.56
N ALA A 195 28.43 -17.39 0.35
CA ALA A 195 27.74 -18.56 -0.23
C ALA A 195 28.15 -18.79 -1.69
N GLU A 196 28.23 -17.74 -2.51
CA GLU A 196 28.68 -17.80 -3.89
C GLU A 196 30.12 -18.28 -4.01
N GLU A 197 31.03 -17.76 -3.18
CA GLU A 197 32.43 -18.21 -3.13
C GLU A 197 32.56 -19.69 -2.75
N ASN A 198 31.78 -20.14 -1.75
CA ASN A 198 31.77 -21.55 -1.35
C ASN A 198 31.19 -22.47 -2.44
N LEU A 199 30.16 -22.03 -3.14
CA LEU A 199 29.57 -22.77 -4.26
C LEU A 199 30.53 -22.83 -5.45
N ALA A 200 31.17 -21.72 -5.79
CA ALA A 200 32.18 -21.70 -6.86
C ALA A 200 33.40 -22.57 -6.52
N GLY A 201 33.83 -22.53 -5.26
CA GLY A 201 34.97 -23.29 -4.73
C GLY A 201 34.66 -24.71 -4.26
N VAL A 202 33.45 -25.23 -4.43
CA VAL A 202 32.99 -26.51 -3.86
C VAL A 202 33.86 -27.71 -4.24
N ARG A 203 34.42 -27.73 -5.46
CA ARG A 203 35.33 -28.80 -5.90
C ARG A 203 36.65 -28.77 -5.12
N THR A 204 37.17 -27.59 -4.84
CA THR A 204 38.38 -27.42 -4.03
C THR A 204 38.15 -27.79 -2.58
N VAL A 205 37.04 -27.38 -1.99
CA VAL A 205 36.64 -27.75 -0.61
C VAL A 205 36.54 -29.27 -0.46
N LYS A 206 35.92 -29.96 -1.43
CA LYS A 206 35.81 -31.43 -1.46
C LYS A 206 37.17 -32.10 -1.67
N ALA A 207 38.02 -31.56 -2.53
CA ALA A 207 39.36 -32.13 -2.78
C ALA A 207 40.26 -32.13 -1.51
N PHE A 208 40.04 -31.17 -0.61
CA PHE A 208 40.77 -31.07 0.65
C PHE A 208 39.99 -31.62 1.88
N ALA A 209 38.81 -32.23 1.68
CA ALA A 209 37.93 -32.78 2.75
C ALA A 209 37.64 -31.74 3.86
N ARG A 210 37.43 -30.46 3.47
CA ARG A 210 37.23 -29.32 4.39
C ARG A 210 35.77 -28.85 4.45
N GLU A 211 34.79 -29.70 4.12
CA GLU A 211 33.36 -29.36 4.08
C GLU A 211 32.88 -28.86 5.45
N THR A 212 33.32 -29.48 6.54
CA THR A 212 32.91 -29.08 7.90
C THR A 212 33.38 -27.66 8.25
N VAL A 213 34.57 -27.25 7.79
CA VAL A 213 35.12 -25.92 8.04
C VAL A 213 34.35 -24.88 7.23
N SER A 214 34.05 -25.17 5.96
CA SER A 214 33.25 -24.30 5.09
C SER A 214 31.84 -24.11 5.64
N TYR A 215 31.20 -25.17 6.13
CA TYR A 215 29.88 -25.13 6.76
C TYR A 215 29.88 -24.30 8.06
N THR A 216 30.89 -24.46 8.89
CA THR A 216 31.04 -23.69 10.13
C THR A 216 31.21 -22.20 9.86
N HIS A 217 31.96 -21.86 8.79
CA HIS A 217 32.17 -20.48 8.39
C HIS A 217 30.87 -19.83 7.87
N LEU A 218 30.09 -20.55 7.05
CA LEU A 218 28.78 -20.13 6.59
C LEU A 218 27.81 -19.90 7.77
N ARG A 219 27.78 -20.83 8.73
CA ARG A 219 26.92 -20.73 9.91
C ARG A 219 27.31 -19.61 10.89
N ALA A 220 28.54 -19.16 10.86
CA ALA A 220 28.99 -18.01 11.68
C ALA A 220 28.46 -16.67 11.15
N HIS A 221 27.96 -16.62 9.90
CA HIS A 221 27.36 -15.45 9.27
C HIS A 221 25.82 -15.51 9.24
N GLU A 222 25.16 -16.61 9.69
CA GLU A 222 23.73 -16.68 9.98
C GLU A 222 23.38 -16.04 11.35
#